data_d281df2f5d08cd79b17c61055f9d27a0
#
_entry.id   d281df2f5d08cd79b17c61055f9d27a0
#
_cell.length_a   1.000
_cell.length_b   1.000
_cell.length_c   1.000
_cell.angle_alpha   90.00
_cell.angle_beta   90.00
_cell.angle_gamma   90.00
#
_symmetry.space_group_name_H-M   'P 1'
#
loop_
_entity.id
_entity.type
_entity.pdbx_description
1 polymer ?
#
loop_
_entity_poly.entity_id
_entity_poly.type
_entity_poly.pdbx_seq_one_letter_code
_entity_poly.pdbx_strand_id
1 'polypeptide(L)'
;MPRSVNHVASRAKRKRILKLTRGYYGARKNVWTVAKNTWEKGLTYAFRDRRNKKRNFRALWMQRINAAARLEGMSYSRLMGALHAAGIEMNRKVLADLAVNHPEAFKAIVNKVK
;
A
#
# COMPACT_ATOMS: atom_id res chain seq x y z
N MET A 1 15.67 1.55 -52.63
CA MET A 1 15.75 1.11 -51.24
C MET A 1 14.74 1.87 -50.40
N PRO A 2 13.89 1.20 -49.63
CA PRO A 2 12.99 1.89 -48.74
C PRO A 2 13.80 2.61 -47.66
N ARG A 3 13.63 3.91 -47.53
CA ARG A 3 14.25 4.70 -46.47
C ARG A 3 13.28 4.79 -45.27
N SER A 4 13.81 4.57 -44.09
CA SER A 4 13.03 4.82 -42.90
C SER A 4 12.78 6.31 -42.78
N VAL A 5 11.53 6.70 -42.88
CA VAL A 5 11.04 8.05 -42.61
C VAL A 5 10.53 8.16 -41.19
N ASN A 6 10.48 9.35 -40.63
CA ASN A 6 9.92 9.58 -39.27
C ASN A 6 10.84 9.20 -38.11
N HIS A 7 12.12 9.40 -38.23
CA HIS A 7 13.09 9.21 -37.16
C HIS A 7 12.88 10.15 -35.97
N VAL A 8 12.38 11.35 -36.20
CA VAL A 8 12.19 12.37 -35.15
C VAL A 8 11.18 11.91 -34.11
N ALA A 9 10.00 11.46 -34.55
CA ALA A 9 8.95 10.97 -33.64
C ALA A 9 9.40 9.70 -32.91
N SER A 10 10.02 8.76 -33.60
CA SER A 10 10.55 7.53 -33.00
C SER A 10 11.60 7.81 -31.92
N ARG A 11 12.55 8.71 -32.23
CA ARG A 11 13.58 9.12 -31.26
C ARG A 11 13.00 9.85 -30.06
N ALA A 12 12.03 10.74 -30.27
CA ALA A 12 11.33 11.45 -29.20
C ALA A 12 10.60 10.46 -28.25
N LYS A 13 9.91 9.48 -28.80
CA LYS A 13 9.26 8.41 -28.03
C LYS A 13 10.26 7.63 -27.17
N ARG A 14 11.39 7.22 -27.75
CA ARG A 14 12.44 6.51 -27.02
C ARG A 14 13.02 7.36 -25.88
N LYS A 15 13.38 8.61 -26.16
CA LYS A 15 13.92 9.53 -25.16
C LYS A 15 12.96 9.74 -23.98
N ARG A 16 11.66 9.86 -24.25
CA ARG A 16 10.64 10.02 -23.21
C ARG A 16 10.62 8.83 -22.24
N ILE A 17 10.62 7.60 -22.76
CA ILE A 17 10.62 6.39 -21.94
C ILE A 17 11.96 6.21 -21.21
N LEU A 18 13.09 6.43 -21.86
CA LEU A 18 14.40 6.34 -21.23
C LEU A 18 14.59 7.38 -20.10
N LYS A 19 13.92 8.52 -20.19
CA LYS A 19 13.88 9.50 -19.07
C LYS A 19 13.16 8.93 -17.85
N LEU A 20 12.12 8.14 -18.03
CA LEU A 20 11.35 7.51 -16.95
C LEU A 20 12.08 6.31 -16.31
N THR A 21 13.03 5.70 -17.03
CA THR A 21 13.83 4.57 -16.54
C THR A 21 15.16 5.00 -15.91
N ARG A 22 15.40 6.28 -15.76
CA ARG A 22 16.62 6.78 -15.09
C ARG A 22 16.71 6.21 -13.67
N GLY A 23 17.90 5.78 -13.29
CA GLY A 23 18.16 5.17 -11.98
C GLY A 23 17.87 3.67 -11.91
N TYR A 24 17.37 3.06 -12.98
CA TYR A 24 17.18 1.61 -13.02
C TYR A 24 18.52 0.88 -13.06
N TYR A 25 18.55 -0.32 -12.53
CA TYR A 25 19.75 -1.13 -12.43
C TYR A 25 20.29 -1.57 -13.80
N GLY A 26 21.60 -1.44 -13.98
CA GLY A 26 22.33 -1.93 -15.15
C GLY A 26 21.80 -1.36 -16.49
N ALA A 27 21.66 -2.22 -17.47
CA ALA A 27 21.17 -1.89 -18.80
C ALA A 27 19.69 -1.49 -18.87
N ARG A 28 18.95 -1.70 -17.80
CA ARG A 28 17.52 -1.35 -17.72
C ARG A 28 17.25 0.15 -17.69
N LYS A 29 18.28 0.96 -17.51
CA LYS A 29 18.18 2.43 -17.52
C LYS A 29 18.34 3.05 -18.91
N ASN A 30 19.16 2.46 -19.77
CA ASN A 30 19.65 3.10 -21.02
C ASN A 30 19.48 2.26 -22.28
N VAL A 31 19.38 0.94 -22.18
CA VAL A 31 19.13 0.07 -23.34
C VAL A 31 17.63 0.04 -23.61
N TRP A 32 17.23 0.55 -24.78
CA TRP A 32 15.82 0.77 -25.14
C TRP A 32 14.90 -0.43 -24.91
N THR A 33 15.26 -1.59 -25.48
CA THR A 33 14.40 -2.79 -25.40
C THR A 33 14.18 -3.24 -23.97
N VAL A 34 15.27 -3.33 -23.21
CA VAL A 34 15.23 -3.77 -21.81
C VAL A 34 14.55 -2.73 -20.93
N ALA A 35 14.88 -1.45 -21.14
CA ALA A 35 14.29 -0.35 -20.37
C ALA A 35 12.77 -0.26 -20.56
N LYS A 36 12.31 -0.33 -21.82
CA LYS A 36 10.89 -0.32 -22.15
C LYS A 36 10.13 -1.46 -21.45
N ASN A 37 10.62 -2.69 -21.61
CA ASN A 37 9.98 -3.87 -21.00
C ASN A 37 9.95 -3.79 -19.47
N THR A 38 11.04 -3.34 -18.87
CA THR A 38 11.12 -3.17 -17.42
C THR A 38 10.15 -2.10 -16.90
N TRP A 39 10.05 -0.98 -17.61
CA TRP A 39 9.12 0.09 -17.28
C TRP A 39 7.65 -0.36 -17.39
N GLU A 40 7.28 -0.99 -18.51
CA GLU A 40 5.93 -1.53 -18.72
C GLU A 40 5.56 -2.55 -17.62
N LYS A 41 6.49 -3.46 -17.28
CA LYS A 41 6.29 -4.43 -16.21
C LYS A 41 6.14 -3.74 -14.84
N GLY A 42 6.93 -2.71 -14.59
CA GLY A 42 6.83 -1.89 -13.39
C GLY A 42 5.45 -1.25 -13.22
N LEU A 43 4.83 -0.78 -14.29
CA LEU A 43 3.46 -0.23 -14.26
C LEU A 43 2.42 -1.30 -13.89
N THR A 44 2.54 -2.51 -14.41
CA THR A 44 1.64 -3.61 -14.05
C THR A 44 1.78 -3.99 -12.58
N TYR A 45 3.01 -4.00 -12.06
CA TYR A 45 3.26 -4.23 -10.64
C TYR A 45 2.71 -3.08 -9.76
N ALA A 46 2.89 -1.84 -10.18
CA ALA A 46 2.33 -0.70 -9.48
C ALA A 46 0.79 -0.77 -9.37
N PHE A 47 0.12 -1.18 -10.44
CA PHE A 47 -1.32 -1.40 -10.45
C PHE A 47 -1.75 -2.50 -9.46
N ARG A 48 -1.08 -3.65 -9.48
CA ARG A 48 -1.34 -4.76 -8.55
C ARG A 48 -1.07 -4.33 -7.11
N ASP A 49 0.05 -3.69 -6.85
CA ASP A 49 0.54 -3.41 -5.50
C ASP A 49 -0.23 -2.27 -4.83
N ARG A 50 -0.86 -1.36 -5.58
CA ARG A 50 -1.83 -0.42 -5.01
C ARG A 50 -3.02 -1.13 -4.35
N ARG A 51 -3.46 -2.28 -4.87
CA ARG A 51 -4.48 -3.13 -4.24
C ARG A 51 -3.92 -3.90 -3.05
N ASN A 52 -2.74 -4.51 -3.21
CA ASN A 52 -2.07 -5.24 -2.14
C ASN A 52 -1.74 -4.35 -0.95
N LYS A 53 -1.32 -3.12 -1.18
CA LYS A 53 -1.07 -2.13 -0.14
C LYS A 53 -2.26 -1.97 0.81
N LYS A 54 -3.47 -1.84 0.28
CA LYS A 54 -4.69 -1.69 1.09
C LYS A 54 -4.93 -2.93 1.96
N ARG A 55 -4.74 -4.13 1.42
CA ARG A 55 -4.88 -5.40 2.16
C ARG A 55 -3.83 -5.55 3.25
N ASN A 56 -2.58 -5.22 2.93
CA ASN A 56 -1.46 -5.32 3.86
C ASN A 56 -1.62 -4.36 5.05
N PHE A 57 -2.02 -3.11 4.79
CA PHE A 57 -2.29 -2.15 5.85
C PHE A 57 -3.48 -2.59 6.72
N ARG A 58 -4.55 -3.12 6.14
CA ARG A 58 -5.66 -3.64 6.92
C ARG A 58 -5.21 -4.79 7.84
N ALA A 59 -4.39 -5.72 7.35
CA ALA A 59 -3.83 -6.79 8.16
C ALA A 59 -2.96 -6.24 9.32
N LEU A 60 -2.12 -5.26 9.03
CA LEU A 60 -1.29 -4.59 10.04
C LEU A 60 -2.14 -3.90 11.12
N TRP A 61 -3.21 -3.19 10.74
CA TRP A 61 -4.11 -2.57 11.72
C TRP A 61 -4.78 -3.61 12.63
N MET A 62 -5.23 -4.72 12.06
CA MET A 62 -5.81 -5.82 12.85
C MET A 62 -4.81 -6.40 13.85
N GLN A 63 -3.55 -6.56 13.47
CA GLN A 63 -2.49 -7.02 14.38
C GLN A 63 -2.26 -6.05 15.53
N ARG A 64 -2.16 -4.76 15.24
CA ARG A 64 -1.98 -3.70 16.26
C ARG A 64 -3.14 -3.64 17.25
N ILE A 65 -4.37 -3.65 16.73
CA ILE A 65 -5.58 -3.66 17.57
C ILE A 65 -5.62 -4.92 18.44
N ASN A 66 -5.32 -6.10 17.87
CA ASN A 66 -5.33 -7.34 18.62
C ASN A 66 -4.27 -7.36 19.73
N ALA A 67 -3.08 -6.86 19.47
CA ALA A 67 -2.03 -6.75 20.49
C ALA A 67 -2.49 -5.87 21.66
N ALA A 68 -3.01 -4.68 21.38
CA ALA A 68 -3.51 -3.76 22.41
C ALA A 68 -4.75 -4.32 23.15
N ALA A 69 -5.68 -4.95 22.42
CA ALA A 69 -6.85 -5.57 23.04
C ALA A 69 -6.47 -6.71 24.01
N ARG A 70 -5.45 -7.51 23.67
CA ARG A 70 -4.96 -8.58 24.53
C ARG A 70 -4.34 -8.06 25.83
N LEU A 71 -3.70 -6.91 25.83
CA LEU A 71 -3.21 -6.26 27.05
C LEU A 71 -4.37 -5.91 27.98
N GLU A 72 -5.54 -5.60 27.44
CA GLU A 72 -6.76 -5.33 28.21
C GLU A 72 -7.63 -6.59 28.45
N GLY A 73 -7.12 -7.79 28.13
CA GLY A 73 -7.77 -9.07 28.39
C GLY A 73 -8.86 -9.46 27.38
N MET A 74 -8.89 -8.82 26.21
CA MET A 74 -9.84 -9.12 25.12
C MET A 74 -9.13 -9.63 23.86
N SER A 75 -9.80 -10.47 23.07
CA SER A 75 -9.36 -10.80 21.71
C SER A 75 -9.90 -9.79 20.72
N TYR A 76 -9.25 -9.68 19.56
CA TYR A 76 -9.70 -8.82 18.45
C TYR A 76 -11.18 -9.06 18.08
N SER A 77 -11.59 -10.33 17.95
CA SER A 77 -12.95 -10.67 17.54
C SER A 77 -13.98 -10.24 18.60
N ARG A 78 -13.68 -10.45 19.89
CA ARG A 78 -14.55 -10.01 21.00
C ARG A 78 -14.67 -8.51 21.04
N LEU A 79 -13.55 -7.77 20.91
CA LEU A 79 -13.56 -6.32 20.87
C LEU A 79 -14.40 -5.78 19.70
N MET A 80 -14.21 -6.32 18.51
CA MET A 80 -14.99 -5.88 17.34
C MET A 80 -16.48 -6.20 17.49
N GLY A 81 -16.83 -7.36 18.06
CA GLY A 81 -18.21 -7.72 18.36
C GLY A 81 -18.83 -6.77 19.39
N ALA A 82 -18.11 -6.46 20.46
CA ALA A 82 -18.56 -5.54 21.51
C ALA A 82 -18.76 -4.10 21.00
N LEU A 83 -17.83 -3.60 20.16
CA LEU A 83 -17.99 -2.30 19.50
C LEU A 83 -19.25 -2.26 18.61
N HIS A 84 -19.49 -3.30 17.84
CA HIS A 84 -20.69 -3.43 17.02
C HIS A 84 -21.98 -3.46 17.86
N ALA A 85 -21.99 -4.22 18.93
CA ALA A 85 -23.11 -4.29 19.85
C ALA A 85 -23.41 -2.96 20.56
N ALA A 86 -22.36 -2.20 20.88
CA ALA A 86 -22.46 -0.86 21.46
C ALA A 86 -22.80 0.25 20.42
N GLY A 87 -22.96 -0.09 19.16
CA GLY A 87 -23.23 0.88 18.09
C GLY A 87 -22.07 1.85 17.81
N ILE A 88 -20.86 1.49 18.18
CA ILE A 88 -19.67 2.31 17.99
C ILE A 88 -19.05 1.98 16.63
N GLU A 89 -19.25 2.85 15.65
CA GLU A 89 -18.68 2.72 14.32
C GLU A 89 -17.30 3.41 14.24
N MET A 90 -16.24 2.64 14.45
CA MET A 90 -14.85 3.10 14.25
C MET A 90 -14.13 2.24 13.23
N ASN A 91 -13.43 2.91 12.29
CA ASN A 91 -12.64 2.18 11.33
C ASN A 91 -11.33 1.63 11.97
N ARG A 92 -10.81 0.56 11.39
CA ARG A 92 -9.62 -0.14 11.90
C ARG A 92 -8.36 0.72 11.87
N LYS A 93 -8.26 1.67 10.96
CA LYS A 93 -7.12 2.59 10.87
C LYS A 93 -7.06 3.48 12.11
N VAL A 94 -8.18 4.09 12.48
CA VAL A 94 -8.27 4.95 13.68
C VAL A 94 -8.05 4.14 14.95
N LEU A 95 -8.67 2.97 15.08
CA LEU A 95 -8.45 2.09 16.22
C LEU A 95 -6.99 1.66 16.38
N ALA A 96 -6.31 1.36 15.26
CA ALA A 96 -4.90 1.00 15.28
C ALA A 96 -3.99 2.19 15.63
N ASP A 97 -4.36 3.38 15.22
CA ASP A 97 -3.65 4.61 15.56
C ASP A 97 -3.77 4.91 17.06
N LEU A 98 -4.99 4.84 17.61
CA LEU A 98 -5.23 4.98 19.04
C LEU A 98 -4.46 3.93 19.85
N ALA A 99 -4.43 2.69 19.38
CA ALA A 99 -3.73 1.60 20.07
C ALA A 99 -2.21 1.84 20.20
N VAL A 100 -1.61 2.55 19.25
CA VAL A 100 -0.15 2.79 19.22
C VAL A 100 0.20 4.14 19.84
N ASN A 101 -0.49 5.20 19.43
CA ASN A 101 -0.13 6.57 19.78
C ASN A 101 -0.89 7.11 21.02
N HIS A 102 -2.06 6.55 21.31
CA HIS A 102 -2.92 6.99 22.41
C HIS A 102 -3.50 5.81 23.20
N PRO A 103 -2.65 5.02 23.91
CA PRO A 103 -3.07 3.79 24.59
C PRO A 103 -4.15 4.04 25.65
N GLU A 104 -4.11 5.18 26.35
CA GLU A 104 -5.13 5.55 27.34
C GLU A 104 -6.52 5.72 26.70
N ALA A 105 -6.60 6.37 25.55
CA ALA A 105 -7.85 6.51 24.81
C ALA A 105 -8.37 5.16 24.31
N PHE A 106 -7.48 4.30 23.83
CA PHE A 106 -7.84 2.94 23.42
C PHE A 106 -8.39 2.13 24.60
N LYS A 107 -7.73 2.19 25.76
CA LYS A 107 -8.16 1.54 27.00
C LYS A 107 -9.53 2.03 27.46
N ALA A 108 -9.79 3.33 27.38
CA ALA A 108 -11.10 3.90 27.72
C ALA A 108 -12.21 3.33 26.80
N ILE A 109 -11.93 3.18 25.51
CA ILE A 109 -12.86 2.55 24.55
C ILE A 109 -13.11 1.09 24.92
N VAL A 110 -12.06 0.32 25.20
CA VAL A 110 -12.19 -1.10 25.59
C VAL A 110 -13.01 -1.25 26.86
N ASN A 111 -12.74 -0.44 27.88
CA ASN A 111 -13.47 -0.48 29.16
C ASN A 111 -14.95 -0.11 29.01
N LYS A 112 -15.29 0.76 28.03
CA LYS A 112 -16.67 1.14 27.75
C LYS A 112 -17.50 -0.01 27.15
N VAL A 113 -16.84 -0.93 26.44
CA VAL A 113 -17.50 -2.04 25.72
C VAL A 113 -17.25 -3.42 26.33
N LYS A 114 -16.45 -3.49 27.38
CA LYS A 114 -16.15 -4.71 28.15
C LYS A 114 -17.29 -5.06 29.09
#